data_a94b69938b32bbd32fdaabcecec8dffc
#
_entry.id   a94b69938b32bbd32fdaabcecec8dffc
#
_cell.length_a   1.000
_cell.length_b   1.000
_cell.length_c   1.000
_cell.angle_alpha   90.00
_cell.angle_beta   90.00
_cell.angle_gamma   90.00
#
_symmetry.space_group_name_H-M   'P 1'
#
loop_
_entity.id
_entity.type
_entity.pdbx_description
1 polymer ?
#
loop_
_entity_poly.entity_id
_entity_poly.type
_entity_poly.pdbx_seq_one_letter_code
_entity_poly.pdbx_strand_id
1 'polypeptide(L)'
;MLGALALVKPGDARAADDARDWLQRMHQALATRNYDGMFVRLSEGRVETLRILHRVKAGRVTERLLSLDGSGREYIRNDGELTCYLPDQHTVLVEPRQDKSTFLGTLPQFGADANEYYNLELLPQTRVLGHPARVIAVKPKDEYRFGYRLWLDETTAMPLKTQLCDASGQVIEQVLFVRLEMPESIPDSALVPAVHTEGMRWVRQGPSRDLDAPTLSAFQSKQLPPGFHLTDAGAQTIK
;
A
#
# COMPACT_ATOMS: atom_id res chain seq x y z
N MET A 1 -44.24 -12.66 -6.60
CA MET A 1 -42.88 -12.26 -6.93
C MET A 1 -41.95 -13.35 -6.45
N LEU A 2 -41.46 -14.22 -7.33
CA LEU A 2 -40.47 -15.26 -6.99
C LEU A 2 -39.07 -14.61 -7.05
N GLY A 3 -38.41 -14.49 -5.90
CA GLY A 3 -37.01 -14.09 -5.82
C GLY A 3 -36.12 -15.19 -6.40
N ALA A 4 -35.38 -14.90 -7.46
CA ALA A 4 -34.37 -15.78 -7.99
C ALA A 4 -33.20 -15.87 -7.01
N LEU A 5 -33.10 -16.97 -6.26
CA LEU A 5 -31.91 -17.32 -5.49
C LEU A 5 -30.81 -17.67 -6.49
N ALA A 6 -29.81 -16.80 -6.65
CA ALA A 6 -28.64 -17.08 -7.47
C ALA A 6 -27.84 -18.20 -6.75
N LEU A 7 -27.89 -19.42 -7.27
CA LEU A 7 -27.04 -20.53 -6.83
C LEU A 7 -25.59 -20.23 -7.22
N VAL A 8 -24.77 -19.87 -6.26
CA VAL A 8 -23.31 -19.81 -6.42
C VAL A 8 -22.82 -21.24 -6.71
N LYS A 9 -22.12 -21.41 -7.85
CA LYS A 9 -21.54 -22.71 -8.21
C LYS A 9 -20.42 -23.08 -7.23
N PRO A 10 -20.31 -24.34 -6.77
CA PRO A 10 -19.30 -24.75 -5.79
C PRO A 10 -17.84 -24.46 -6.23
N GLY A 11 -17.57 -24.39 -7.55
CA GLY A 11 -16.27 -24.03 -8.10
C GLY A 11 -15.87 -22.57 -7.84
N ASP A 12 -16.83 -21.65 -7.87
CA ASP A 12 -16.57 -20.22 -7.68
C ASP A 12 -16.25 -19.89 -6.21
N ALA A 13 -16.88 -20.59 -5.28
CA ALA A 13 -16.61 -20.44 -3.84
C ALA A 13 -15.19 -20.89 -3.48
N ARG A 14 -14.74 -22.04 -4.00
CA ARG A 14 -13.37 -22.56 -3.77
C ARG A 14 -12.31 -21.63 -4.37
N ALA A 15 -12.51 -21.13 -5.58
CA ALA A 15 -11.59 -20.19 -6.22
C ALA A 15 -11.49 -18.87 -5.46
N ALA A 16 -12.57 -18.39 -4.85
CA ALA A 16 -12.56 -17.19 -4.00
C ALA A 16 -11.81 -17.43 -2.68
N ASP A 17 -11.95 -18.60 -2.06
CA ASP A 17 -11.20 -18.96 -0.86
C ASP A 17 -9.70 -19.10 -1.15
N ASP A 18 -9.33 -19.74 -2.26
CA ASP A 18 -7.95 -19.82 -2.72
C ASP A 18 -7.36 -18.42 -2.98
N ALA A 19 -8.12 -17.48 -3.56
CA ALA A 19 -7.68 -16.11 -3.79
C ALA A 19 -7.46 -15.34 -2.47
N ARG A 20 -8.31 -15.56 -1.48
CA ARG A 20 -8.16 -14.97 -0.14
C ARG A 20 -6.92 -15.47 0.56
N ASP A 21 -6.64 -16.77 0.52
CA ASP A 21 -5.43 -17.34 1.10
C ASP A 21 -4.17 -16.72 0.50
N TRP A 22 -4.15 -16.49 -0.80
CA TRP A 22 -3.05 -15.79 -1.46
C TRP A 22 -2.89 -14.34 -0.98
N LEU A 23 -3.99 -13.61 -0.78
CA LEU A 23 -3.94 -12.24 -0.25
C LEU A 23 -3.42 -12.21 1.20
N GLN A 24 -3.82 -13.16 2.03
CA GLN A 24 -3.30 -13.29 3.40
C GLN A 24 -1.79 -13.61 3.40
N ARG A 25 -1.34 -14.55 2.55
CA ARG A 25 0.08 -14.86 2.38
C ARG A 25 0.88 -13.66 1.90
N MET A 26 0.34 -12.85 0.98
CA MET A 26 0.95 -11.60 0.53
C MET A 26 1.14 -10.62 1.69
N HIS A 27 0.10 -10.36 2.48
CA HIS A 27 0.21 -9.46 3.64
C HIS A 27 1.22 -9.97 4.66
N GLN A 28 1.24 -11.26 4.93
CA GLN A 28 2.24 -11.88 5.80
C GLN A 28 3.65 -11.71 5.24
N ALA A 29 3.86 -11.95 3.95
CA ALA A 29 5.16 -11.79 3.31
C ALA A 29 5.67 -10.35 3.40
N LEU A 30 4.82 -9.36 3.08
CA LEU A 30 5.14 -7.93 3.21
C LEU A 30 5.48 -7.51 4.63
N ALA A 31 4.82 -8.10 5.64
CA ALA A 31 5.01 -7.73 7.05
C ALA A 31 6.22 -8.41 7.71
N THR A 32 6.65 -9.58 7.22
CA THR A 32 7.61 -10.42 7.96
C THR A 32 8.92 -10.68 7.26
N ARG A 33 9.03 -10.41 5.95
CA ARG A 33 10.25 -10.67 5.18
C ARG A 33 11.13 -9.43 5.08
N ASN A 34 12.45 -9.63 5.11
CA ASN A 34 13.36 -8.61 4.63
C ASN A 34 13.32 -8.58 3.11
N TYR A 35 13.29 -7.39 2.52
CA TYR A 35 13.41 -7.24 1.07
C TYR A 35 14.11 -5.94 0.68
N ASP A 36 14.85 -6.01 -0.43
CA ASP A 36 15.47 -4.90 -1.16
C ASP A 36 14.93 -4.95 -2.59
N GLY A 37 14.14 -3.97 -2.95
CA GLY A 37 13.45 -3.95 -4.23
C GLY A 37 13.60 -2.63 -4.96
N MET A 38 13.72 -2.70 -6.27
CA MET A 38 13.60 -1.56 -7.17
C MET A 38 12.34 -1.73 -7.99
N PHE A 39 11.51 -0.70 -8.06
CA PHE A 39 10.26 -0.75 -8.80
C PHE A 39 9.98 0.54 -9.54
N VAL A 40 9.18 0.42 -10.58
CA VAL A 40 8.62 1.54 -11.34
C VAL A 40 7.17 1.70 -10.95
N ARG A 41 6.81 2.93 -10.61
CA ARG A 41 5.43 3.35 -10.39
C ARG A 41 4.97 4.19 -11.57
N LEU A 42 3.85 3.82 -12.14
CA LEU A 42 3.16 4.58 -13.17
C LEU A 42 1.83 5.05 -12.58
N SER A 43 1.62 6.35 -12.49
CA SER A 43 0.40 6.95 -11.96
C SER A 43 0.17 8.30 -12.65
N GLU A 44 -1.04 8.58 -13.11
CA GLU A 44 -1.42 9.85 -13.76
C GLU A 44 -0.48 10.27 -14.92
N GLY A 45 0.01 9.27 -15.67
CA GLY A 45 0.94 9.50 -16.79
C GLY A 45 2.38 9.82 -16.35
N ARG A 46 2.68 9.82 -15.04
CA ARG A 46 4.04 10.00 -14.51
C ARG A 46 4.68 8.65 -14.24
N VAL A 47 5.97 8.57 -14.52
CA VAL A 47 6.80 7.39 -14.24
C VAL A 47 7.81 7.79 -13.16
N GLU A 48 7.88 7.01 -12.10
CA GLU A 48 8.83 7.17 -11.00
C GLU A 48 9.56 5.86 -10.77
N THR A 49 10.87 5.92 -10.62
CA THR A 49 11.70 4.78 -10.23
C THR A 49 12.06 4.91 -8.76
N LEU A 50 11.74 3.90 -7.98
CA LEU A 50 11.94 3.90 -6.54
C LEU A 50 12.69 2.64 -6.09
N ARG A 51 13.47 2.77 -5.03
CA ARG A 51 14.05 1.64 -4.30
C ARG A 51 13.47 1.59 -2.90
N ILE A 52 13.09 0.41 -2.47
CA ILE A 52 12.61 0.14 -1.11
C ILE A 52 13.53 -0.88 -0.43
N LEU A 53 13.90 -0.55 0.81
CA LEU A 53 14.50 -1.49 1.74
C LEU A 53 13.52 -1.67 2.89
N HIS A 54 13.16 -2.90 3.18
CA HIS A 54 12.28 -3.27 4.29
C HIS A 54 12.98 -4.31 5.15
N ARG A 55 13.17 -3.97 6.41
CA ARG A 55 13.83 -4.84 7.38
C ARG A 55 12.93 -5.13 8.56
N VAL A 56 12.86 -6.40 8.91
CA VAL A 56 12.26 -6.88 10.15
C VAL A 56 13.38 -7.39 11.07
N LYS A 57 13.55 -6.77 12.25
CA LYS A 57 14.57 -7.14 13.24
C LYS A 57 13.95 -7.08 14.63
N ALA A 58 13.94 -8.20 15.35
CA ALA A 58 13.36 -8.33 16.69
C ALA A 58 11.90 -7.82 16.78
N GLY A 59 11.08 -8.13 15.77
CA GLY A 59 9.67 -7.72 15.69
C GLY A 59 9.44 -6.25 15.31
N ARG A 60 10.50 -5.49 15.04
CA ARG A 60 10.42 -4.09 14.60
C ARG A 60 10.65 -3.98 13.11
N VAL A 61 9.87 -3.14 12.47
CA VAL A 61 9.99 -2.82 11.05
C VAL A 61 10.71 -1.50 10.86
N THR A 62 11.71 -1.50 9.98
CA THR A 62 12.35 -0.28 9.49
C THR A 62 12.31 -0.31 7.98
N GLU A 63 11.85 0.77 7.36
CA GLU A 63 11.79 0.92 5.91
C GLU A 63 12.53 2.16 5.47
N ARG A 64 13.16 2.05 4.30
CA ARG A 64 13.70 3.19 3.57
C ARG A 64 13.20 3.14 2.13
N LEU A 65 12.55 4.20 1.70
CA LEU A 65 12.08 4.38 0.33
C LEU A 65 12.86 5.54 -0.29
N LEU A 66 13.47 5.30 -1.45
CA LEU A 66 14.27 6.28 -2.17
C LEU A 66 13.64 6.53 -3.53
N SER A 67 13.48 7.80 -3.89
CA SER A 67 13.27 8.18 -5.30
C SER A 67 14.62 8.14 -6.01
N LEU A 68 14.70 7.41 -7.11
CA LEU A 68 15.89 7.33 -7.94
C LEU A 68 15.87 8.36 -9.07
N ASP A 69 14.75 9.06 -9.21
CA ASP A 69 14.53 10.11 -10.19
C ASP A 69 14.44 11.49 -9.50
N GLY A 70 14.76 12.54 -10.22
CA GLY A 70 14.58 13.93 -9.79
C GLY A 70 15.44 14.31 -8.59
N SER A 71 14.83 14.83 -7.54
CA SER A 71 15.52 15.46 -6.40
C SER A 71 16.13 14.49 -5.39
N GLY A 72 15.96 13.17 -5.56
CA GLY A 72 16.49 12.18 -4.63
C GLY A 72 15.80 12.21 -3.26
N ARG A 73 14.49 12.35 -3.23
CA ARG A 73 13.69 12.29 -2.00
C ARG A 73 13.85 10.94 -1.32
N GLU A 74 13.96 10.97 -0.01
CA GLU A 74 14.02 9.75 0.81
C GLU A 74 12.99 9.79 1.92
N TYR A 75 12.48 8.62 2.23
CA TYR A 75 11.53 8.41 3.31
C TYR A 75 12.06 7.28 4.19
N ILE A 76 12.24 7.55 5.49
CA ILE A 76 12.62 6.54 6.46
C ILE A 76 11.50 6.39 7.47
N ARG A 77 11.03 5.17 7.61
CA ARG A 77 10.01 4.79 8.56
C ARG A 77 10.58 3.86 9.61
N ASN A 78 10.38 4.23 10.85
CA ASN A 78 10.66 3.44 12.02
C ASN A 78 9.38 3.26 12.85
N ASP A 79 9.44 2.48 13.92
CA ASP A 79 8.33 2.32 14.85
C ASP A 79 7.78 3.68 15.31
N GLY A 80 6.62 4.08 14.76
CA GLY A 80 5.90 5.26 15.19
C GLY A 80 6.34 6.61 14.58
N GLU A 81 7.33 6.65 13.69
CA GLU A 81 7.79 7.87 13.05
C GLU A 81 8.09 7.68 11.56
N LEU A 82 7.69 8.64 10.74
CA LEU A 82 8.08 8.79 9.35
C LEU A 82 8.92 10.05 9.20
N THR A 83 10.14 9.92 8.69
CA THR A 83 11.01 11.04 8.34
C THR A 83 11.10 11.17 6.83
N CYS A 84 10.69 12.32 6.30
CA CYS A 84 10.75 12.65 4.88
C CYS A 84 11.90 13.64 4.62
N TYR A 85 12.86 13.25 3.80
CA TYR A 85 13.96 14.08 3.37
C TYR A 85 13.63 14.66 2.00
N LEU A 86 13.49 15.99 1.91
CA LEU A 86 13.05 16.75 0.74
C LEU A 86 14.15 17.72 0.30
N PRO A 87 15.16 17.26 -0.47
CA PRO A 87 16.32 18.06 -0.83
C PRO A 87 15.96 19.31 -1.62
N ASP A 88 14.98 19.21 -2.54
CA ASP A 88 14.47 20.31 -3.35
C ASP A 88 13.80 21.43 -2.52
N GLN A 89 13.34 21.11 -1.33
CA GLN A 89 12.73 22.05 -0.39
C GLN A 89 13.65 22.45 0.77
N HIS A 90 14.89 21.95 0.80
CA HIS A 90 15.82 22.07 1.92
C HIS A 90 15.14 21.77 3.27
N THR A 91 14.32 20.74 3.31
CA THR A 91 13.46 20.44 4.46
C THR A 91 13.52 18.95 4.81
N VAL A 92 13.60 18.69 6.13
CA VAL A 92 13.33 17.37 6.71
C VAL A 92 12.03 17.47 7.49
N LEU A 93 11.05 16.69 7.10
CA LEU A 93 9.76 16.61 7.78
C LEU A 93 9.71 15.34 8.63
N VAL A 94 9.35 15.48 9.91
CA VAL A 94 9.20 14.36 10.84
C VAL A 94 7.75 14.30 11.29
N GLU A 95 7.11 13.16 11.02
CA GLU A 95 5.70 12.91 11.33
C GLU A 95 5.55 11.72 12.26
N PRO A 96 4.84 11.84 13.40
CA PRO A 96 4.47 10.69 14.18
C PRO A 96 3.45 9.85 13.39
N ARG A 97 3.65 8.53 13.38
CA ARG A 97 2.69 7.60 12.77
C ARG A 97 2.24 6.58 13.79
N GLN A 98 0.93 6.43 13.91
CA GLN A 98 0.33 5.43 14.79
C GLN A 98 0.00 4.13 14.03
N ASP A 99 -0.09 4.20 12.71
CA ASP A 99 -0.36 3.04 11.87
C ASP A 99 0.91 2.19 11.67
N LYS A 100 0.72 0.90 11.59
CA LYS A 100 1.79 -0.07 11.29
C LYS A 100 1.87 -0.43 9.80
N SER A 101 1.19 0.34 8.93
CA SER A 101 1.21 0.08 7.50
C SER A 101 2.61 0.30 6.93
N THR A 102 3.10 -0.60 6.11
CA THR A 102 4.37 -0.46 5.37
C THR A 102 4.16 0.38 4.10
N PHE A 103 5.22 0.87 3.46
CA PHE A 103 5.09 1.62 2.21
C PHE A 103 4.37 0.82 1.11
N LEU A 104 4.56 -0.49 1.05
CA LEU A 104 3.83 -1.38 0.15
C LEU A 104 2.57 -1.98 0.79
N GLY A 105 2.40 -1.83 2.08
CA GLY A 105 1.26 -2.33 2.85
C GLY A 105 0.01 -1.46 2.76
N THR A 106 0.02 -0.42 1.92
CA THR A 106 -1.17 0.39 1.57
C THR A 106 -2.17 -0.39 0.70
N LEU A 107 -1.78 -1.59 0.21
CA LEU A 107 -2.73 -2.52 -0.37
C LEU A 107 -3.80 -2.87 0.68
N PRO A 108 -5.10 -2.76 0.36
CA PRO A 108 -6.16 -3.00 1.31
C PRO A 108 -6.03 -4.36 1.97
N GLN A 109 -6.19 -4.41 3.28
CA GLN A 109 -6.32 -5.67 3.98
C GLN A 109 -7.72 -6.23 3.68
N PHE A 110 -7.75 -7.28 2.87
CA PHE A 110 -9.00 -7.97 2.57
C PHE A 110 -9.34 -8.91 3.73
N GLY A 111 -10.04 -8.38 4.73
CA GLY A 111 -10.53 -9.13 5.90
C GLY A 111 -11.61 -10.15 5.56
N ALA A 112 -12.22 -10.76 6.57
CA ALA A 112 -13.28 -11.74 6.40
C ALA A 112 -14.53 -11.15 5.70
N ASP A 113 -14.76 -9.87 5.85
CA ASP A 113 -15.83 -9.07 5.26
C ASP A 113 -15.56 -8.62 3.81
N ALA A 114 -14.36 -8.86 3.29
CA ALA A 114 -14.00 -8.45 1.93
C ALA A 114 -15.00 -8.97 0.87
N ASN A 115 -15.56 -10.15 1.07
CA ASN A 115 -16.56 -10.73 0.16
C ASN A 115 -17.87 -9.95 0.12
N GLU A 116 -18.16 -9.12 1.10
CA GLU A 116 -19.32 -8.25 1.07
C GLU A 116 -19.19 -7.19 -0.01
N TYR A 117 -17.99 -6.65 -0.18
CA TYR A 117 -17.71 -5.50 -1.05
C TYR A 117 -16.93 -5.84 -2.31
N TYR A 118 -16.29 -7.02 -2.37
CA TYR A 118 -15.45 -7.44 -3.50
C TYR A 118 -15.74 -8.85 -3.97
N ASN A 119 -15.57 -9.06 -5.27
CA ASN A 119 -15.42 -10.37 -5.87
C ASN A 119 -13.94 -10.67 -6.03
N LEU A 120 -13.49 -11.80 -5.47
CA LEU A 120 -12.11 -12.28 -5.59
C LEU A 120 -12.04 -13.36 -6.66
N GLU A 121 -11.11 -13.22 -7.61
CA GLU A 121 -10.94 -14.18 -8.72
C GLU A 121 -9.47 -14.55 -8.87
N LEU A 122 -9.19 -15.86 -9.02
CA LEU A 122 -7.92 -16.32 -9.52
C LEU A 122 -7.94 -16.26 -11.05
N LEU A 123 -6.98 -15.53 -11.61
CA LEU A 123 -6.77 -15.48 -13.05
C LEU A 123 -5.67 -16.48 -13.48
N PRO A 124 -5.54 -16.76 -14.79
CA PRO A 124 -4.48 -17.63 -15.29
C PRO A 124 -3.09 -17.19 -14.80
N GLN A 125 -2.26 -18.17 -14.49
CA GLN A 125 -0.85 -17.96 -14.15
C GLN A 125 -0.10 -17.26 -15.28
N THR A 126 0.92 -16.51 -14.91
CA THR A 126 1.83 -15.84 -15.83
C THR A 126 3.24 -15.78 -15.28
N ARG A 127 4.12 -14.99 -15.91
CA ARG A 127 5.46 -14.68 -15.41
C ARG A 127 5.65 -13.20 -15.23
N VAL A 128 6.29 -12.82 -14.13
CA VAL A 128 6.77 -11.44 -13.86
C VAL A 128 8.21 -11.55 -13.37
N LEU A 129 9.12 -10.77 -13.90
CA LEU A 129 10.57 -10.83 -13.57
C LEU A 129 11.19 -12.23 -13.74
N GLY A 130 10.68 -13.03 -14.67
CA GLY A 130 11.12 -14.43 -14.82
C GLY A 130 10.54 -15.42 -13.81
N HIS A 131 9.82 -14.95 -12.78
CA HIS A 131 9.20 -15.77 -11.74
C HIS A 131 7.78 -16.18 -12.15
N PRO A 132 7.36 -17.43 -11.87
CA PRO A 132 5.96 -17.80 -11.94
C PRO A 132 5.14 -16.94 -10.98
N ALA A 133 4.04 -16.37 -11.46
CA ALA A 133 3.20 -15.48 -10.69
C ALA A 133 1.74 -15.92 -10.70
N ARG A 134 1.15 -15.98 -9.51
CA ARG A 134 -0.28 -16.14 -9.31
C ARG A 134 -0.96 -14.80 -9.49
N VAL A 135 -2.02 -14.77 -10.30
CA VAL A 135 -2.72 -13.51 -10.59
C VAL A 135 -4.08 -13.51 -9.88
N ILE A 136 -4.33 -12.43 -9.14
CA ILE A 136 -5.57 -12.24 -8.39
C ILE A 136 -6.21 -10.94 -8.85
N ALA A 137 -7.48 -11.02 -9.21
CA ALA A 137 -8.32 -9.84 -9.42
C ALA A 137 -9.23 -9.64 -8.21
N VAL A 138 -9.25 -8.41 -7.71
CA VAL A 138 -10.12 -7.94 -6.63
C VAL A 138 -11.04 -6.91 -7.27
N LYS A 139 -12.27 -7.30 -7.55
CA LYS A 139 -13.25 -6.47 -8.27
C LYS A 139 -14.26 -5.90 -7.29
N PRO A 140 -14.42 -4.57 -7.21
CA PRO A 140 -15.46 -4.00 -6.35
C PRO A 140 -16.85 -4.40 -6.84
N LYS A 141 -17.79 -4.51 -5.92
CA LYS A 141 -19.21 -4.76 -6.20
C LYS A 141 -20.03 -3.47 -6.35
N ASP A 142 -19.40 -2.33 -6.10
CA ASP A 142 -20.01 -1.00 -6.18
C ASP A 142 -19.09 -0.01 -6.93
N GLU A 143 -19.56 1.22 -7.13
CA GLU A 143 -18.86 2.30 -7.85
C GLU A 143 -17.97 3.18 -6.95
N TYR A 144 -17.96 2.93 -5.64
CA TYR A 144 -17.25 3.77 -4.65
C TYR A 144 -15.86 3.26 -4.33
N ARG A 145 -15.54 2.02 -4.73
CA ARG A 145 -14.29 1.34 -4.40
C ARG A 145 -13.41 1.13 -5.61
N PHE A 146 -12.12 1.18 -5.39
CA PHE A 146 -11.15 0.77 -6.39
C PHE A 146 -11.03 -0.76 -6.43
N GLY A 147 -10.73 -1.28 -7.62
CA GLY A 147 -10.34 -2.67 -7.82
C GLY A 147 -8.82 -2.83 -7.85
N TYR A 148 -8.37 -4.06 -7.73
CA TYR A 148 -6.94 -4.39 -7.79
C TYR A 148 -6.70 -5.58 -8.69
N ARG A 149 -5.53 -5.60 -9.34
CA ARG A 149 -4.98 -6.78 -9.97
C ARG A 149 -3.56 -6.98 -9.45
N LEU A 150 -3.30 -8.16 -8.88
CA LEU A 150 -2.10 -8.46 -8.14
C LEU A 150 -1.41 -9.66 -8.78
N TRP A 151 -0.11 -9.57 -9.02
CA TRP A 151 0.74 -10.65 -9.48
C TRP A 151 1.68 -11.02 -8.34
N LEU A 152 1.42 -12.15 -7.71
CA LEU A 152 2.15 -12.62 -6.55
C LEU A 152 3.12 -13.72 -6.94
N ASP A 153 4.36 -13.61 -6.51
CA ASP A 153 5.36 -14.67 -6.68
C ASP A 153 4.85 -16.00 -6.10
N GLU A 154 4.90 -17.06 -6.85
CA GLU A 154 4.28 -18.34 -6.46
C GLU A 154 4.96 -18.97 -5.25
N THR A 155 6.24 -18.73 -5.03
CA THR A 155 7.02 -19.28 -3.93
C THR A 155 6.87 -18.45 -2.65
N THR A 156 6.95 -17.13 -2.77
CA THR A 156 7.07 -16.22 -1.62
C THR A 156 5.80 -15.45 -1.30
N ALA A 157 4.85 -15.40 -2.23
CA ALA A 157 3.66 -14.55 -2.23
C ALA A 157 3.97 -13.04 -2.23
N MET A 158 5.23 -12.62 -2.46
CA MET A 158 5.55 -11.21 -2.63
C MET A 158 4.90 -10.64 -3.87
N PRO A 159 4.32 -9.41 -3.80
CA PRO A 159 3.75 -8.76 -4.98
C PRO A 159 4.87 -8.32 -5.93
N LEU A 160 4.91 -8.91 -7.11
CA LEU A 160 5.86 -8.54 -8.18
C LEU A 160 5.33 -7.40 -9.04
N LYS A 161 4.00 -7.33 -9.19
CA LYS A 161 3.29 -6.28 -9.89
C LYS A 161 1.94 -6.06 -9.25
N THR A 162 1.51 -4.79 -9.17
CA THR A 162 0.17 -4.42 -8.71
C THR A 162 -0.43 -3.39 -9.66
N GLN A 163 -1.73 -3.46 -9.85
CA GLN A 163 -2.51 -2.45 -10.54
C GLN A 163 -3.68 -2.03 -9.66
N LEU A 164 -3.89 -0.73 -9.56
CA LEU A 164 -5.09 -0.10 -9.02
C LEU A 164 -6.01 0.21 -10.19
N CYS A 165 -7.26 -0.18 -10.12
CA CYS A 165 -8.24 0.02 -11.17
C CYS A 165 -9.42 0.82 -10.63
N ASP A 166 -9.98 1.69 -11.45
CA ASP A 166 -11.25 2.35 -11.14
C ASP A 166 -12.44 1.37 -11.24
N ALA A 167 -13.64 1.87 -10.98
CA ALA A 167 -14.86 1.07 -11.03
C ALA A 167 -15.17 0.52 -12.44
N SER A 168 -14.63 1.13 -13.51
CA SER A 168 -14.75 0.63 -14.89
C SER A 168 -13.73 -0.45 -15.23
N GLY A 169 -12.75 -0.68 -14.34
CA GLY A 169 -11.63 -1.61 -14.54
C GLY A 169 -10.43 -0.99 -15.28
N GLN A 170 -10.45 0.33 -15.54
CA GLN A 170 -9.31 1.03 -16.12
C GLN A 170 -8.19 1.17 -15.08
N VAL A 171 -6.94 0.90 -15.51
CA VAL A 171 -5.77 1.02 -14.65
C VAL A 171 -5.43 2.49 -14.44
N ILE A 172 -5.44 2.95 -13.19
CA ILE A 172 -5.09 4.32 -12.79
C ILE A 172 -3.71 4.41 -12.14
N GLU A 173 -3.24 3.32 -11.54
CA GLU A 173 -1.88 3.21 -11.02
C GLU A 173 -1.32 1.81 -11.27
N GLN A 174 -0.03 1.71 -11.52
CA GLN A 174 0.68 0.44 -11.60
C GLN A 174 2.02 0.55 -10.89
N VAL A 175 2.33 -0.46 -10.09
CA VAL A 175 3.66 -0.69 -9.53
C VAL A 175 4.19 -1.98 -10.10
N LEU A 176 5.43 -1.97 -10.59
CA LEU A 176 6.11 -3.13 -11.14
C LEU A 176 7.53 -3.18 -10.59
N PHE A 177 7.87 -4.20 -9.84
CA PHE A 177 9.25 -4.46 -9.48
C PHE A 177 10.06 -4.75 -10.74
N VAL A 178 11.26 -4.20 -10.82
CA VAL A 178 12.27 -4.50 -11.85
C VAL A 178 13.42 -5.31 -11.25
N ARG A 179 13.55 -5.27 -9.92
CA ARG A 179 14.45 -6.10 -9.12
C ARG A 179 13.81 -6.31 -7.75
N LEU A 180 13.83 -7.53 -7.24
CA LEU A 180 13.37 -7.86 -5.89
C LEU A 180 14.25 -8.97 -5.32
N GLU A 181 14.92 -8.67 -4.22
CA GLU A 181 15.77 -9.59 -3.47
C GLU A 181 15.24 -9.71 -2.05
N MET A 182 15.39 -10.88 -1.46
CA MET A 182 14.96 -11.16 -0.08
C MET A 182 16.18 -11.66 0.73
N PRO A 183 17.06 -10.74 1.17
CA PRO A 183 18.23 -11.11 1.95
C PRO A 183 17.83 -11.55 3.37
N GLU A 184 18.64 -12.42 3.97
CA GLU A 184 18.43 -12.83 5.37
C GLU A 184 18.54 -11.66 6.33
N SER A 185 19.39 -10.67 6.02
CA SER A 185 19.57 -9.46 6.83
C SER A 185 19.85 -8.24 5.96
N ILE A 186 19.43 -7.06 6.46
CA ILE A 186 19.77 -5.76 5.90
C ILE A 186 20.57 -4.99 6.97
N PRO A 187 21.80 -4.52 6.66
CA PRO A 187 22.64 -3.82 7.61
C PRO A 187 22.07 -2.44 7.97
N ASP A 188 22.38 -1.95 9.17
CA ASP A 188 21.91 -0.64 9.63
C ASP A 188 22.37 0.49 8.70
N SER A 189 23.56 0.38 8.11
CA SER A 189 24.09 1.35 7.15
C SER A 189 23.26 1.51 5.87
N ALA A 190 22.48 0.51 5.49
CA ALA A 190 21.60 0.60 4.32
C ALA A 190 20.29 1.36 4.61
N LEU A 191 19.96 1.56 5.90
CA LEU A 191 18.72 2.17 6.35
C LEU A 191 18.90 3.61 6.86
N VAL A 192 20.11 4.17 6.76
CA VAL A 192 20.37 5.58 7.03
C VAL A 192 20.16 6.42 5.76
N PRO A 193 19.76 7.71 5.88
CA PRO A 193 19.59 8.57 4.73
C PRO A 193 20.94 8.80 4.02
N ALA A 194 20.92 8.86 2.70
CA ALA A 194 22.07 9.31 1.90
C ALA A 194 22.05 10.83 1.68
N VAL A 195 20.92 11.48 1.92
CA VAL A 195 20.74 12.93 1.81
C VAL A 195 21.57 13.63 2.87
N HIS A 196 22.40 14.59 2.45
CA HIS A 196 23.10 15.49 3.37
C HIS A 196 22.09 16.46 3.98
N THR A 197 21.97 16.45 5.31
CA THR A 197 20.97 17.25 6.03
C THR A 197 21.52 18.56 6.60
N GLU A 198 22.80 18.85 6.37
CA GLU A 198 23.42 20.11 6.80
C GLU A 198 22.72 21.31 6.15
N GLY A 199 22.32 22.27 6.97
CA GLY A 199 21.57 23.46 6.51
C GLY A 199 20.10 23.23 6.17
N MET A 200 19.57 22.00 6.29
CA MET A 200 18.15 21.73 6.08
C MET A 200 17.31 22.17 7.28
N ARG A 201 16.11 22.66 6.98
CA ARG A 201 15.11 23.01 7.98
C ARG A 201 14.40 21.76 8.48
N TRP A 202 14.44 21.52 9.76
CA TRP A 202 13.73 20.43 10.41
C TRP A 202 12.35 20.89 10.86
N VAL A 203 11.31 20.22 10.38
CA VAL A 203 9.91 20.47 10.73
C VAL A 203 9.36 19.22 11.38
N ARG A 204 8.95 19.31 12.65
CA ARG A 204 8.27 18.21 13.33
C ARG A 204 6.78 18.52 13.40
N GLN A 205 5.99 17.68 12.77
CA GLN A 205 4.54 17.74 12.95
C GLN A 205 4.19 17.16 14.32
N GLY A 206 3.38 17.88 15.08
CA GLY A 206 2.76 17.34 16.27
C GLY A 206 1.72 16.28 15.89
N PRO A 207 1.27 15.44 16.86
CA PRO A 207 0.12 14.60 16.63
C PRO A 207 -1.04 15.46 16.11
N SER A 208 -1.81 14.94 15.16
CA SER A 208 -3.02 15.60 14.68
C SER A 208 -3.84 16.02 15.89
N ARG A 209 -4.06 17.33 16.08
CA ARG A 209 -4.92 17.78 17.16
C ARG A 209 -6.31 17.30 16.82
N ASP A 210 -6.91 16.53 17.71
CA ASP A 210 -8.35 16.35 17.70
C ASP A 210 -8.97 17.75 17.72
N LEU A 211 -9.56 18.15 16.60
CA LEU A 211 -10.31 19.38 16.55
C LEU A 211 -11.57 19.16 17.40
N ASP A 212 -11.82 20.09 18.31
CA ASP A 212 -13.01 20.06 19.14
C ASP A 212 -14.28 19.85 18.29
N ALA A 213 -15.16 18.97 18.75
CA ALA A 213 -16.39 18.54 18.09
C ALA A 213 -17.25 19.65 17.41
N PRO A 214 -17.26 20.92 17.86
CA PRO A 214 -18.01 22.00 17.21
C PRO A 214 -17.50 22.38 15.81
N THR A 215 -16.19 22.24 15.56
CA THR A 215 -15.57 22.60 14.26
C THR A 215 -15.87 21.54 13.19
N LEU A 216 -16.13 20.31 13.60
CA LEU A 216 -16.43 19.17 12.71
C LEU A 216 -17.87 19.20 12.19
N SER A 217 -18.80 19.87 12.90
CA SER A 217 -20.23 19.88 12.56
C SER A 217 -20.54 20.56 11.23
N ALA A 218 -19.65 21.46 10.75
CA ALA A 218 -19.85 22.20 9.50
C ALA A 218 -19.53 21.34 8.24
N PHE A 219 -18.78 20.24 8.37
CA PHE A 219 -18.28 19.41 7.27
C PHE A 219 -18.66 17.92 7.41
N GLN A 220 -19.74 17.63 8.10
CA GLN A 220 -20.19 16.24 8.22
C GLN A 220 -20.79 15.74 6.90
N SER A 221 -20.26 14.61 6.40
CA SER A 221 -20.92 13.86 5.35
C SER A 221 -22.28 13.39 5.88
N LYS A 222 -23.36 13.79 5.21
CA LYS A 222 -24.73 13.38 5.59
C LYS A 222 -25.00 11.93 5.34
N GLN A 223 -24.24 11.29 4.44
CA GLN A 223 -24.40 9.91 4.06
C GLN A 223 -23.07 9.36 3.56
N LEU A 224 -22.65 8.24 4.12
CA LEU A 224 -21.49 7.47 3.65
C LEU A 224 -21.99 6.27 2.83
N PRO A 225 -21.24 5.84 1.79
CA PRO A 225 -21.55 4.59 1.13
C PRO A 225 -21.48 3.39 2.09
N PRO A 226 -22.17 2.28 1.83
CA PRO A 226 -22.17 1.11 2.70
C PRO A 226 -20.74 0.63 3.02
N GLY A 227 -20.46 0.37 4.29
CA GLY A 227 -19.15 -0.08 4.77
C GLY A 227 -18.05 0.99 4.82
N PHE A 228 -18.35 2.26 4.51
CA PHE A 228 -17.45 3.37 4.77
C PHE A 228 -17.73 3.96 6.15
N HIS A 229 -16.69 4.32 6.85
CA HIS A 229 -16.75 5.04 8.12
C HIS A 229 -15.71 6.15 8.13
N LEU A 230 -16.02 7.19 8.89
CA LEU A 230 -15.12 8.32 9.04
C LEU A 230 -13.90 7.87 9.87
N THR A 231 -12.71 8.00 9.32
CA THR A 231 -11.45 7.64 9.99
C THR A 231 -10.79 8.83 10.64
N ASP A 232 -10.96 10.02 10.05
CA ASP A 232 -10.42 11.28 10.58
C ASP A 232 -11.21 12.46 10.02
N ALA A 233 -11.34 13.52 10.81
CA ALA A 233 -11.94 14.77 10.41
C ALA A 233 -11.10 15.91 10.98
N GLY A 234 -10.33 16.60 10.13
CA GLY A 234 -9.47 17.71 10.52
C GLY A 234 -9.62 18.90 9.58
N ALA A 235 -9.48 20.13 10.10
CA ALA A 235 -9.31 21.34 9.30
C ALA A 235 -7.83 21.72 9.29
N GLN A 236 -7.23 21.85 8.10
CA GLN A 236 -5.90 22.44 7.93
C GLN A 236 -6.03 23.89 7.48
N THR A 237 -5.39 24.81 8.20
CA THR A 237 -5.21 26.17 7.71
C THR A 237 -4.05 26.19 6.73
N ILE A 238 -4.37 26.34 5.45
CA ILE A 238 -3.36 26.58 4.42
C ILE A 238 -2.95 28.05 4.53
N LYS A 239 -1.69 28.29 4.91
CA LYS A 239 -1.07 29.62 4.90
C LYS A 239 -0.27 29.81 3.63
#